data_524c67f59521d05c0650a006f1852500
#
_entry.id   524c67f59521d05c0650a006f1852500
#
_cell.length_a   1.000
_cell.length_b   1.000
_cell.length_c   1.000
_cell.angle_alpha   90.00
_cell.angle_beta   90.00
_cell.angle_gamma   90.00
#
_symmetry.space_group_name_H-M   'P 1'
#
loop_
_entity.id
_entity.type
_entity.pdbx_description
1 polymer ?
#
loop_
_entity_poly.entity_id
_entity_poly.type
_entity_poly.pdbx_seq_one_letter_code
_entity_poly.pdbx_strand_id
1 'polypeptide(L)'
;MTYSFDFPIKHLYPDQETGISLAVILTYGDKSEKVSAKLDTGADFCVFTRDVALQLGIPLETGLKKTFDTSGGLVDAYGHEISITSFGHEPAAFVFFAAVPSHRRNLLGRRGWIQNFGIALFDYDSTLYLRPIN
;
A
#
# COMPACT_ATOMS: atom_id res chain seq x y z
N MET A 1 -8.06 -21.76 24.61
CA MET A 1 -8.29 -20.33 24.84
C MET A 1 -8.84 -19.68 23.60
N THR A 2 -9.83 -18.82 23.73
CA THR A 2 -10.45 -18.11 22.61
C THR A 2 -10.16 -16.62 22.71
N TYR A 3 -9.88 -15.98 21.57
CA TYR A 3 -9.68 -14.53 21.51
C TYR A 3 -10.77 -13.92 20.64
N SER A 4 -11.25 -12.75 21.05
CA SER A 4 -12.28 -12.02 20.31
C SER A 4 -11.75 -10.63 19.94
N PHE A 5 -12.07 -10.19 18.72
CA PHE A 5 -11.67 -8.90 18.20
C PHE A 5 -12.84 -8.22 17.52
N ASP A 6 -12.89 -6.90 17.66
CA ASP A 6 -13.89 -6.08 16.98
C ASP A 6 -13.26 -5.39 15.78
N PHE A 7 -13.93 -5.46 14.62
CA PHE A 7 -13.50 -4.83 13.40
C PHE A 7 -14.59 -3.90 12.88
N PRO A 8 -14.40 -2.57 12.95
CA PRO A 8 -15.43 -1.63 12.51
C PRO A 8 -15.53 -1.48 11.00
N ILE A 9 -14.54 -1.97 10.24
CA ILE A 9 -14.51 -1.81 8.79
C ILE A 9 -14.62 -3.18 8.12
N LYS A 10 -15.51 -3.27 7.12
CA LYS A 10 -15.66 -4.45 6.27
C LYS A 10 -15.41 -4.03 4.82
N HIS A 11 -14.50 -4.73 4.17
CA HIS A 11 -14.16 -4.49 2.77
C HIS A 11 -14.35 -5.77 1.97
N LEU A 12 -15.18 -5.68 0.90
CA LEU A 12 -15.35 -6.76 -0.06
C LEU A 12 -14.44 -6.47 -1.25
N TYR A 13 -13.58 -7.41 -1.60
CA TYR A 13 -12.68 -7.22 -2.74
C TYR A 13 -13.11 -8.10 -3.91
N PRO A 14 -12.77 -7.70 -5.17
CA PRO A 14 -13.15 -8.46 -6.35
C PRO A 14 -12.46 -9.85 -6.36
N ASP A 15 -13.27 -10.89 -6.49
CA ASP A 15 -12.78 -12.27 -6.52
C ASP A 15 -12.08 -12.63 -7.84
N GLN A 16 -12.42 -11.91 -8.93
CA GLN A 16 -11.85 -12.16 -10.25
C GLN A 16 -10.44 -11.59 -10.42
N GLU A 17 -10.00 -10.70 -9.54
CA GLU A 17 -8.69 -10.10 -9.64
C GLU A 17 -7.61 -10.99 -9.03
N THR A 18 -6.38 -10.85 -9.53
CA THR A 18 -5.22 -11.51 -8.94
C THR A 18 -4.82 -10.78 -7.66
N GLY A 19 -4.89 -11.50 -6.54
CA GLY A 19 -4.54 -10.94 -5.23
C GLY A 19 -5.70 -10.14 -4.63
N ILE A 20 -5.44 -9.61 -3.44
CA ILE A 20 -6.42 -8.83 -2.67
C ILE A 20 -6.11 -7.37 -2.87
N SER A 21 -7.00 -6.65 -3.54
CA SER A 21 -6.79 -5.24 -3.85
C SER A 21 -7.76 -4.34 -3.12
N LEU A 22 -7.31 -3.13 -2.83
CA LEU A 22 -8.15 -2.06 -2.31
C LEU A 22 -7.69 -0.72 -2.86
N ALA A 23 -8.62 0.23 -2.86
CA ALA A 23 -8.31 1.59 -3.27
C ALA A 23 -7.77 2.38 -2.09
N VAL A 24 -6.69 3.11 -2.33
CA VAL A 24 -6.13 4.05 -1.37
C VAL A 24 -5.90 5.39 -2.05
N ILE A 25 -5.85 6.45 -1.27
CA ILE A 25 -5.53 7.78 -1.78
C ILE A 25 -4.17 8.17 -1.23
N LEU A 26 -3.24 8.45 -2.14
CA LEU A 26 -1.91 8.93 -1.80
C LEU A 26 -1.89 10.44 -1.90
N THR A 27 -1.34 11.12 -0.91
CA THR A 27 -1.24 12.58 -0.89
C THR A 27 0.18 13.03 -0.64
N TYR A 28 0.66 13.90 -1.50
CA TYR A 28 1.95 14.56 -1.36
C TYR A 28 1.76 16.07 -1.59
N GLY A 29 1.99 16.86 -0.53
CA GLY A 29 1.69 18.29 -0.59
C GLY A 29 0.21 18.53 -0.84
N ASP A 30 -0.09 19.26 -1.90
CA ASP A 30 -1.47 19.58 -2.30
C ASP A 30 -2.02 18.67 -3.37
N LYS A 31 -1.29 17.61 -3.74
CA LYS A 31 -1.70 16.66 -4.78
C LYS A 31 -2.10 15.32 -4.18
N SER A 32 -3.13 14.73 -4.76
CA SER A 32 -3.65 13.43 -4.35
C SER A 32 -3.94 12.56 -5.57
N GLU A 33 -3.70 11.25 -5.43
CA GLU A 33 -4.01 10.26 -6.44
C GLU A 33 -4.68 9.06 -5.81
N LYS A 34 -5.80 8.63 -6.40
CA LYS A 34 -6.45 7.39 -6.00
C LYS A 34 -5.86 6.24 -6.79
N VAL A 35 -5.37 5.23 -6.10
CA VAL A 35 -4.73 4.07 -6.74
C VAL A 35 -5.33 2.79 -6.18
N SER A 36 -5.35 1.76 -7.02
CA SER A 36 -5.64 0.40 -6.58
C SER A 36 -4.31 -0.25 -6.20
N ALA A 37 -4.26 -0.86 -5.03
CA ALA A 37 -3.04 -1.48 -4.54
C ALA A 37 -3.35 -2.85 -3.96
N LYS A 38 -2.38 -3.76 -4.02
CA LYS A 38 -2.53 -5.13 -3.51
C LYS A 38 -1.99 -5.23 -2.11
N LEU A 39 -2.74 -5.90 -1.25
CA LEU A 39 -2.28 -6.25 0.07
C LEU A 39 -1.21 -7.33 -0.05
N ASP A 40 -0.01 -7.06 0.45
CA ASP A 40 1.12 -7.97 0.35
C ASP A 40 1.82 -8.09 1.70
N THR A 41 1.49 -9.15 2.45
CA THR A 41 2.10 -9.40 3.75
C THR A 41 3.58 -9.80 3.66
N GLY A 42 4.02 -10.21 2.47
CA GLY A 42 5.42 -10.54 2.21
C GLY A 42 6.30 -9.33 1.88
N ALA A 43 5.70 -8.17 1.64
CA ALA A 43 6.46 -6.95 1.37
C ALA A 43 6.72 -6.18 2.68
N ASP A 44 7.97 -5.84 2.93
CA ASP A 44 8.33 -5.07 4.13
C ASP A 44 7.87 -3.62 4.04
N PHE A 45 7.81 -3.06 2.83
CA PHE A 45 7.43 -1.67 2.58
C PHE A 45 6.34 -1.60 1.52
N CYS A 46 5.62 -0.47 1.51
CA CYS A 46 4.74 -0.14 0.40
C CYS A 46 5.59 0.31 -0.79
N VAL A 47 5.23 -0.17 -1.98
CA VAL A 47 5.91 0.20 -3.22
C VAL A 47 4.84 0.59 -4.24
N PHE A 48 5.01 1.76 -4.84
CA PHE A 48 4.09 2.28 -5.86
C PHE A 48 4.85 2.49 -7.17
N THR A 49 4.11 2.63 -8.25
CA THR A 49 4.72 2.81 -9.57
C THR A 49 5.36 4.18 -9.72
N ARG A 50 6.29 4.28 -10.67
CA ARG A 50 6.91 5.56 -11.03
C ARG A 50 5.87 6.59 -11.49
N ASP A 51 4.87 6.16 -12.27
CA ASP A 51 3.84 7.05 -12.78
C ASP A 51 3.07 7.73 -11.65
N VAL A 52 2.78 7.01 -10.57
CA VAL A 52 2.11 7.58 -9.40
C VAL A 52 2.96 8.70 -8.80
N ALA A 53 4.26 8.49 -8.67
CA ALA A 53 5.16 9.53 -8.15
C ALA A 53 5.15 10.77 -9.04
N LEU A 54 5.18 10.59 -10.35
CA LEU A 54 5.14 11.70 -11.31
C LEU A 54 3.82 12.48 -11.22
N GLN A 55 2.70 11.77 -11.09
CA GLN A 55 1.39 12.39 -10.95
C GLN A 55 1.27 13.20 -9.64
N LEU A 56 1.93 12.74 -8.58
CA LEU A 56 1.96 13.45 -7.31
C LEU A 56 2.97 14.60 -7.28
N GLY A 57 3.77 14.76 -8.31
CA GLY A 57 4.80 15.79 -8.35
C GLY A 57 5.96 15.53 -7.41
N ILE A 58 6.21 14.28 -7.05
CA ILE A 58 7.30 13.92 -6.16
C ILE A 58 8.63 14.02 -6.92
N PRO A 59 9.63 14.74 -6.37
CA PRO A 59 10.98 14.75 -6.95
C PRO A 59 11.67 13.41 -6.66
N LEU A 60 11.41 12.43 -7.48
CA LEU A 60 11.64 11.01 -7.22
C LEU A 60 13.08 10.71 -6.77
N GLU A 61 14.07 11.16 -7.52
CA GLU A 61 15.46 10.82 -7.29
C GLU A 61 16.08 11.53 -6.07
N THR A 62 15.36 12.45 -5.44
CA THR A 62 15.83 13.10 -4.19
C THR A 62 15.59 12.21 -2.96
N GLY A 63 14.80 11.15 -3.11
CA GLY A 63 14.48 10.27 -2.00
C GLY A 63 15.60 9.28 -1.68
N LEU A 64 15.38 8.50 -0.63
CA LEU A 64 16.30 7.46 -0.20
C LEU A 64 16.25 6.29 -1.21
N LYS A 65 17.37 6.04 -1.88
CA LYS A 65 17.46 4.95 -2.85
C LYS A 65 17.58 3.61 -2.13
N LYS A 66 16.80 2.63 -2.61
CA LYS A 66 16.84 1.25 -2.13
C LYS A 66 16.57 0.30 -3.29
N THR A 67 17.25 -0.85 -3.27
CA THR A 67 17.03 -1.91 -4.26
C THR A 67 16.26 -3.04 -3.58
N PHE A 68 15.16 -3.44 -4.21
CA PHE A 68 14.32 -4.54 -3.75
C PHE A 68 14.52 -5.76 -4.64
N ASP A 69 14.59 -6.93 -4.00
CA ASP A 69 14.59 -8.21 -4.70
C ASP A 69 13.14 -8.66 -4.85
N THR A 70 12.69 -8.82 -6.07
CA THR A 70 11.34 -9.26 -6.39
C THR A 70 11.39 -10.52 -7.24
N SER A 71 10.24 -11.17 -7.41
CA SER A 71 10.13 -12.35 -8.27
C SER A 71 10.49 -12.05 -9.73
N GLY A 72 10.40 -10.78 -10.15
CA GLY A 72 10.78 -10.32 -11.49
C GLY A 72 12.20 -9.78 -11.58
N GLY A 73 13.00 -9.91 -10.51
CA GLY A 73 14.38 -9.41 -10.45
C GLY A 73 14.52 -8.23 -9.50
N LEU A 74 15.66 -7.54 -9.60
CA LEU A 74 15.97 -6.39 -8.75
C LEU A 74 15.25 -5.15 -9.25
N VAL A 75 14.68 -4.39 -8.34
CA VAL A 75 13.98 -3.13 -8.64
C VAL A 75 14.55 -2.02 -7.76
N ASP A 76 15.09 -0.99 -8.38
CA ASP A 76 15.49 0.21 -7.67
C ASP A 76 14.26 1.08 -7.40
N ALA A 77 14.22 1.68 -6.23
CA ALA A 77 13.13 2.55 -5.81
C ALA A 77 13.67 3.67 -4.93
N TYR A 78 12.85 4.73 -4.79
CA TYR A 78 13.17 5.88 -3.97
C TYR A 78 12.11 6.10 -2.92
N GLY A 79 12.54 6.28 -1.67
CA GLY A 79 11.66 6.45 -0.52
C GLY A 79 11.31 7.91 -0.29
N HIS A 80 10.02 8.14 -0.01
CA HIS A 80 9.48 9.46 0.30
C HIS A 80 8.40 9.35 1.35
N GLU A 81 8.26 10.37 2.17
CA GLU A 81 7.16 10.47 3.11
C GLU A 81 5.93 11.05 2.42
N ILE A 82 4.81 10.36 2.52
CA ILE A 82 3.51 10.77 1.98
C ILE A 82 2.42 10.46 3.02
N SER A 83 1.18 10.81 2.71
CA SER A 83 0.03 10.31 3.46
C SER A 83 -0.71 9.26 2.64
N ILE A 84 -1.19 8.21 3.30
CA ILE A 84 -2.03 7.19 2.67
C ILE A 84 -3.39 7.22 3.36
N THR A 85 -4.43 7.57 2.60
CA THR A 85 -5.79 7.57 3.12
C THR A 85 -6.49 6.28 2.74
N SER A 86 -6.98 5.56 3.76
CA SER A 86 -7.73 4.32 3.62
C SER A 86 -8.85 4.31 4.63
N PHE A 87 -10.10 4.14 4.17
CA PHE A 87 -11.25 4.01 5.07
C PHE A 87 -11.36 5.16 6.08
N GLY A 88 -11.05 6.39 5.63
CA GLY A 88 -11.11 7.58 6.50
C GLY A 88 -9.92 7.75 7.44
N HIS A 89 -8.92 6.87 7.38
CA HIS A 89 -7.71 6.92 8.21
C HIS A 89 -6.54 7.31 7.31
N GLU A 90 -5.80 8.38 7.67
CA GLU A 90 -4.78 8.95 6.78
C GLU A 90 -3.44 9.21 7.47
N PRO A 91 -2.74 8.17 7.91
CA PRO A 91 -1.43 8.35 8.52
C PRO A 91 -0.37 8.76 7.51
N ALA A 92 0.64 9.48 7.99
CA ALA A 92 1.88 9.64 7.25
C ALA A 92 2.60 8.29 7.13
N ALA A 93 3.25 8.05 6.01
CA ALA A 93 3.95 6.81 5.76
C ALA A 93 5.19 7.06 4.90
N PHE A 94 6.27 6.35 5.22
CA PHE A 94 7.45 6.34 4.36
C PHE A 94 7.29 5.18 3.38
N VAL A 95 7.18 5.50 2.10
CA VAL A 95 6.90 4.52 1.04
C VAL A 95 7.95 4.65 -0.06
N PHE A 96 8.01 3.65 -0.92
CA PHE A 96 8.95 3.63 -2.04
C PHE A 96 8.21 3.72 -3.37
N PHE A 97 8.82 4.40 -4.32
CA PHE A 97 8.32 4.49 -5.69
C PHE A 97 9.36 3.90 -6.62
N ALA A 98 8.93 3.01 -7.50
CA ALA A 98 9.84 2.34 -8.44
C ALA A 98 10.53 3.35 -9.35
N ALA A 99 11.83 3.14 -9.57
CA ALA A 99 12.64 4.02 -10.41
C ALA A 99 12.35 3.83 -11.89
N VAL A 100 11.84 2.65 -12.28
CA VAL A 100 11.63 2.30 -13.68
C VAL A 100 10.16 2.13 -13.99
N PRO A 101 9.70 2.54 -15.20
CA PRO A 101 8.29 2.45 -15.55
C PRO A 101 7.81 1.00 -15.79
N SER A 102 8.73 0.06 -15.95
CA SER A 102 8.37 -1.34 -16.17
C SER A 102 7.78 -2.01 -14.92
N HIS A 103 8.04 -1.50 -13.74
CA HIS A 103 7.39 -1.98 -12.52
C HIS A 103 5.99 -1.38 -12.44
N ARG A 104 4.96 -2.24 -12.50
CA ARG A 104 3.57 -1.81 -12.62
C ARG A 104 2.68 -2.19 -11.43
N ARG A 105 3.28 -2.60 -10.32
CA ARG A 105 2.53 -3.02 -9.14
C ARG A 105 2.52 -1.94 -8.07
N ASN A 106 1.32 -1.71 -7.52
CA ASN A 106 1.17 -0.95 -6.28
C ASN A 106 0.94 -1.95 -5.15
N LEU A 107 1.83 -1.94 -4.17
CA LEU A 107 1.82 -2.90 -3.08
C LEU A 107 1.67 -2.20 -1.74
N LEU A 108 0.76 -2.71 -0.92
CA LEU A 108 0.59 -2.28 0.48
C LEU A 108 1.33 -3.29 1.35
N GLY A 109 2.49 -2.89 1.83
CA GLY A 109 3.37 -3.72 2.64
C GLY A 109 3.20 -3.50 4.14
N ARG A 110 4.07 -4.14 4.90
CA ARG A 110 4.01 -4.12 6.36
C ARG A 110 4.21 -2.72 6.92
N ARG A 111 5.34 -2.09 6.57
CA ARG A 111 5.65 -0.73 7.03
C ARG A 111 5.00 0.27 6.10
N GLY A 112 4.22 1.16 6.68
CA GLY A 112 3.50 2.19 5.96
C GLY A 112 2.02 1.90 5.77
N TRP A 113 1.58 0.62 5.82
CA TRP A 113 0.16 0.32 5.71
C TRP A 113 -0.32 -0.76 6.67
N ILE A 114 0.19 -2.00 6.56
CA ILE A 114 -0.34 -3.14 7.35
C ILE A 114 -0.21 -2.88 8.85
N GLN A 115 0.87 -2.24 9.28
CA GLN A 115 1.10 -1.95 10.70
C GLN A 115 0.12 -0.94 11.28
N ASN A 116 -0.68 -0.27 10.44
CA ASN A 116 -1.68 0.71 10.87
C ASN A 116 -3.05 0.08 11.12
N PHE A 117 -3.19 -1.24 10.93
CA PHE A 117 -4.48 -1.92 11.05
C PHE A 117 -4.37 -3.25 11.77
N GLY A 118 -5.41 -3.59 12.51
CA GLY A 118 -5.71 -4.98 12.79
C GLY A 118 -6.47 -5.54 11.57
N ILE A 119 -6.15 -6.76 11.15
CA ILE A 119 -6.68 -7.33 9.91
C ILE A 119 -7.18 -8.74 10.16
N ALA A 120 -8.39 -9.04 9.67
CA ALA A 120 -8.91 -10.39 9.61
C ALA A 120 -9.33 -10.68 8.17
N LEU A 121 -8.80 -11.77 7.61
CA LEU A 121 -9.02 -12.14 6.23
C LEU A 121 -9.87 -13.41 6.16
N PHE A 122 -10.98 -13.32 5.43
CA PHE A 122 -11.86 -14.44 5.12
C PHE A 122 -11.93 -14.54 3.60
N ASP A 123 -10.90 -15.14 3.01
CA ASP A 123 -10.74 -15.15 1.55
C ASP A 123 -11.82 -15.99 0.85
N TYR A 124 -12.31 -17.04 1.47
CA TYR A 124 -13.40 -17.84 0.90
C TYR A 124 -14.65 -16.99 0.62
N ASP A 125 -14.78 -15.86 1.30
CA ASP A 125 -15.91 -14.94 1.23
C ASP A 125 -15.50 -13.60 0.63
N SER A 126 -14.28 -13.50 0.11
CA SER A 126 -13.68 -12.27 -0.45
C SER A 126 -13.85 -11.06 0.48
N THR A 127 -13.66 -11.28 1.78
CA THR A 127 -13.91 -10.26 2.79
C THR A 127 -12.68 -10.00 3.63
N LEU A 128 -12.40 -8.73 3.82
CA LEU A 128 -11.34 -8.22 4.68
C LEU A 128 -11.96 -7.33 5.74
N TYR A 129 -11.69 -7.64 7.02
CA TYR A 129 -12.10 -6.79 8.14
C TYR A 129 -10.90 -6.04 8.65
N LEU A 130 -11.10 -4.77 9.00
CA LEU A 130 -10.01 -3.90 9.42
C LEU A 130 -10.40 -3.09 10.66
N ARG A 131 -9.39 -2.81 11.45
CA ARG A 131 -9.49 -1.92 12.60
C ARG A 131 -8.26 -1.02 12.62
N PRO A 132 -8.42 0.30 12.47
CA PRO A 132 -7.28 1.22 12.58
C PRO A 132 -6.61 1.13 13.94
N ILE A 133 -5.29 1.19 13.94
CA ILE A 133 -4.48 1.27 15.16
C ILE A 133 -4.16 2.74 15.39
N ASN A 134 -4.46 3.22 16.54
CA ASN A 134 -4.20 4.63 16.89
C ASN A 134 -2.79 4.86 17.39
#